data_77ad662429dfb3de36816efd5d6a91ad
#
_entry.id   77ad662429dfb3de36816efd5d6a91ad
#
_cell.length_a   1.000
_cell.length_b   1.000
_cell.length_c   1.000
_cell.angle_alpha   90.00
_cell.angle_beta   90.00
_cell.angle_gamma   90.00
#
_symmetry.space_group_name_H-M   'P 1'
#
loop_
_entity.id
_entity.type
_entity.pdbx_description
1 polymer ?
#
loop_
_entity_poly.entity_id
_entity_poly.type
_entity_poly.pdbx_seq_one_letter_code
_entity_poly.pdbx_strand_id
1 'polypeptide(L)'
;MKHLLWSLLAVAALSAASGKPTFTGIVTDDVCGNAGHSHMQMGPTDAECTLACIDAHGARYVLAEGKNVYRLSDQRTPERFAGKRVKVTGTLDARTKTIRVDSIQLAK
;
A
#
# COMPACT_ATOMS: atom_id res chain seq x y z
N MET A 1 12.13 -44.82 4.49
CA MET A 1 12.11 -44.18 3.18
C MET A 1 10.82 -43.43 2.93
N LYS A 2 9.68 -44.02 3.21
CA LYS A 2 8.41 -43.34 3.05
C LYS A 2 8.29 -42.09 3.93
N HIS A 3 8.90 -42.12 5.08
CA HIS A 3 8.84 -41.04 6.04
C HIS A 3 9.56 -39.77 5.58
N LEU A 4 10.61 -39.92 4.78
CA LEU A 4 11.36 -38.77 4.29
C LEU A 4 10.54 -37.92 3.34
N LEU A 5 9.75 -38.56 2.50
CA LEU A 5 8.88 -37.85 1.54
C LEU A 5 7.83 -37.00 2.25
N TRP A 6 7.30 -37.51 3.32
CA TRP A 6 6.31 -36.80 4.08
C TRP A 6 6.86 -35.52 4.72
N SER A 7 8.08 -35.62 5.23
CA SER A 7 8.71 -34.46 5.84
C SER A 7 8.93 -33.34 4.81
N LEU A 8 9.32 -33.68 3.61
CA LEU A 8 9.53 -32.69 2.56
C LEU A 8 8.23 -31.98 2.20
N LEU A 9 7.15 -32.72 2.09
CA LEU A 9 5.86 -32.12 1.79
C LEU A 9 5.38 -31.15 2.87
N ALA A 10 5.61 -31.51 4.12
CA ALA A 10 5.25 -30.64 5.23
C ALA A 10 5.99 -29.32 5.20
N VAL A 11 7.28 -29.34 4.87
CA VAL A 11 8.08 -28.13 4.77
C VAL A 11 7.58 -27.22 3.65
N ALA A 12 7.27 -27.79 2.50
CA ALA A 12 6.73 -27.01 1.38
C ALA A 12 5.41 -26.35 1.73
N ALA A 13 4.54 -27.05 2.43
CA ALA A 13 3.26 -26.49 2.83
C ALA A 13 3.42 -25.31 3.77
N LEU A 14 4.35 -25.40 4.71
CA LEU A 14 4.62 -24.30 5.64
C LEU A 14 5.13 -23.06 4.92
N SER A 15 6.04 -23.24 3.96
CA SER A 15 6.57 -22.13 3.18
C SER A 15 5.46 -21.42 2.40
N ALA A 16 4.57 -22.18 1.78
CA ALA A 16 3.49 -21.62 1.00
C ALA A 16 2.48 -20.85 1.86
N ALA A 17 2.29 -21.27 3.12
CA ALA A 17 1.29 -20.68 4.00
C ALA A 17 1.77 -19.44 4.74
N SER A 18 3.07 -19.14 4.72
CA SER A 18 3.63 -18.13 5.61
C SER A 18 3.60 -16.70 5.07
N GLY A 19 3.36 -16.50 3.78
CA GLY A 19 3.43 -15.17 3.19
C GLY A 19 2.09 -14.52 3.04
N LYS A 20 2.00 -13.25 3.40
CA LYS A 20 0.84 -12.43 3.09
C LYS A 20 1.11 -11.61 1.85
N PRO A 21 0.07 -11.23 1.09
CA PRO A 21 0.27 -10.37 -0.08
C PRO A 21 0.93 -9.06 0.29
N THR A 22 1.76 -8.57 -0.61
CA THR A 22 2.40 -7.27 -0.47
C THR A 22 2.12 -6.43 -1.72
N PHE A 23 2.05 -5.12 -1.51
CA PHE A 23 1.77 -4.15 -2.55
C PHE A 23 2.80 -3.04 -2.43
N THR A 24 3.48 -2.75 -3.53
CA THR A 24 4.52 -1.72 -3.53
C THR A 24 4.07 -0.54 -4.38
N GLY A 25 4.13 0.64 -3.84
CA GLY A 25 3.70 1.84 -4.56
C GLY A 25 4.02 3.09 -3.79
N ILE A 26 3.42 4.19 -4.22
CA ILE A 26 3.62 5.50 -3.62
C ILE A 26 2.40 5.84 -2.77
N VAL A 27 2.63 6.32 -1.55
CA VAL A 27 1.56 6.86 -0.71
C VAL A 27 1.19 8.24 -1.24
N THR A 28 -0.06 8.40 -1.64
CA THR A 28 -0.57 9.66 -2.16
C THR A 28 -1.99 9.87 -1.62
N ASP A 29 -2.73 10.80 -2.21
CA ASP A 29 -4.10 11.09 -1.82
C ASP A 29 -5.05 10.83 -2.99
N ASP A 30 -6.33 10.71 -2.69
CA ASP A 30 -7.33 10.35 -3.68
C ASP A 30 -7.97 11.55 -4.41
N VAL A 31 -7.57 12.76 -4.07
CA VAL A 31 -8.06 13.97 -4.75
C VAL A 31 -7.03 14.48 -5.74
N CYS A 32 -5.90 14.95 -5.26
CA CYS A 32 -4.85 15.52 -6.10
C CYS A 32 -3.94 14.45 -6.67
N GLY A 33 -3.68 13.41 -5.88
CA GLY A 33 -2.72 12.39 -6.23
C GLY A 33 -3.13 11.54 -7.42
N ASN A 34 -4.43 11.33 -7.62
CA ASN A 34 -4.93 10.57 -8.76
C ASN A 34 -4.57 11.21 -10.10
N ALA A 35 -4.42 12.53 -10.10
CA ALA A 35 -4.02 13.27 -11.29
C ALA A 35 -2.50 13.50 -11.33
N GLY A 36 -1.74 12.86 -10.45
CA GLY A 36 -0.29 13.01 -10.38
C GLY A 36 0.14 14.39 -9.91
N HIS A 37 -0.74 15.09 -9.19
CA HIS A 37 -0.51 16.44 -8.69
C HIS A 37 -0.28 17.49 -9.78
N SER A 38 -0.37 17.12 -11.06
CA SER A 38 -0.15 18.07 -12.15
C SER A 38 -1.30 19.04 -12.34
N HIS A 39 -2.52 18.65 -11.94
CA HIS A 39 -3.70 19.49 -12.08
C HIS A 39 -3.98 20.35 -10.86
N MET A 40 -3.53 19.93 -9.70
CA MET A 40 -3.73 20.68 -8.47
C MET A 40 -2.50 20.48 -7.59
N GLN A 41 -1.66 21.48 -7.57
CA GLN A 41 -0.41 21.43 -6.83
C GLN A 41 -0.55 22.25 -5.56
N MET A 42 -0.59 21.58 -4.42
CA MET A 42 -0.81 22.21 -3.13
C MET A 42 0.46 22.34 -2.31
N GLY A 43 1.61 22.11 -2.92
CA GLY A 43 2.90 22.23 -2.26
C GLY A 43 4.03 21.91 -3.23
N PRO A 44 5.29 22.22 -2.87
CA PRO A 44 6.42 22.06 -3.79
C PRO A 44 6.85 20.62 -4.02
N THR A 45 6.43 19.68 -3.17
CA THR A 45 6.76 18.26 -3.34
C THR A 45 5.49 17.44 -3.29
N ASP A 46 5.57 16.19 -3.79
CA ASP A 46 4.44 15.27 -3.72
C ASP A 46 4.00 15.03 -2.28
N ALA A 47 4.96 14.92 -1.36
CA ALA A 47 4.66 14.72 0.04
C ALA A 47 3.85 15.89 0.60
N GLU A 48 4.30 17.11 0.36
CA GLU A 48 3.60 18.30 0.85
C GLU A 48 2.25 18.47 0.19
N CYS A 49 2.17 18.19 -1.12
CA CYS A 49 0.92 18.26 -1.85
C CYS A 49 -0.09 17.27 -1.29
N THR A 50 0.34 16.04 -1.04
CA THR A 50 -0.53 15.00 -0.47
C THR A 50 -1.05 15.42 0.90
N LEU A 51 -0.17 15.88 1.77
CA LEU A 51 -0.58 16.29 3.12
C LEU A 51 -1.54 17.47 3.08
N ALA A 52 -1.30 18.42 2.18
CA ALA A 52 -2.20 19.56 2.03
C ALA A 52 -3.58 19.15 1.52
N CYS A 53 -3.64 18.20 0.58
CA CYS A 53 -4.91 17.70 0.08
C CYS A 53 -5.70 16.95 1.16
N ILE A 54 -5.02 16.16 1.98
CA ILE A 54 -5.66 15.50 3.11
C ILE A 54 -6.27 16.53 4.06
N ASP A 55 -5.49 17.56 4.40
CA ASP A 55 -5.90 18.56 5.37
C ASP A 55 -6.97 19.51 4.82
N ALA A 56 -6.76 20.03 3.62
CA ALA A 56 -7.63 21.08 3.08
C ALA A 56 -8.88 20.56 2.38
N HIS A 57 -8.80 19.37 1.77
CA HIS A 57 -9.89 18.85 0.95
C HIS A 57 -10.51 17.57 1.48
N GLY A 58 -10.10 17.11 2.65
CA GLY A 58 -10.62 15.88 3.22
C GLY A 58 -10.29 14.65 2.39
N ALA A 59 -9.21 14.70 1.63
CA ALA A 59 -8.74 13.55 0.86
C ALA A 59 -8.31 12.43 1.78
N ARG A 60 -8.21 11.23 1.23
CA ARG A 60 -7.79 10.05 1.98
C ARG A 60 -6.50 9.51 1.38
N TYR A 61 -5.68 8.89 2.22
CA TYR A 61 -4.44 8.26 1.76
C TYR A 61 -4.76 7.03 0.94
N VAL A 62 -4.07 6.90 -0.18
CA VAL A 62 -4.16 5.74 -1.07
C VAL A 62 -2.76 5.29 -1.45
N LEU A 63 -2.67 4.07 -1.98
CA LEU A 63 -1.44 3.53 -2.53
C LEU A 63 -1.57 3.53 -4.06
N ALA A 64 -0.68 4.23 -4.73
CA ALA A 64 -0.63 4.23 -6.20
C ALA A 64 0.44 3.26 -6.67
N GLU A 65 0.01 2.22 -7.37
CA GLU A 65 0.90 1.20 -7.95
C GLU A 65 0.62 1.14 -9.44
N GLY A 66 1.48 1.79 -10.23
CA GLY A 66 1.23 1.91 -11.66
C GLY A 66 -0.11 2.60 -11.92
N LYS A 67 -0.99 1.93 -12.62
CA LYS A 67 -2.34 2.46 -12.91
C LYS A 67 -3.35 2.12 -11.82
N ASN A 68 -2.96 1.31 -10.86
CA ASN A 68 -3.87 0.90 -9.78
C ASN A 68 -3.79 1.89 -8.63
N VAL A 69 -4.95 2.22 -8.09
CA VAL A 69 -5.04 3.06 -6.90
C VAL A 69 -5.83 2.26 -5.88
N TYR A 70 -5.18 1.98 -4.77
CA TYR A 70 -5.79 1.20 -3.69
C TYR A 70 -6.10 2.08 -2.50
N ARG A 71 -7.30 1.96 -1.98
CA ARG A 71 -7.64 2.57 -0.70
C ARG A 71 -6.90 1.82 0.41
N LEU A 72 -6.56 2.53 1.45
CA LEU A 72 -5.89 1.95 2.62
C LEU A 72 -6.83 2.00 3.81
N SER A 73 -6.99 0.86 4.50
CA SER A 73 -7.81 0.83 5.71
C SER A 73 -7.20 1.66 6.83
N ASP A 74 -5.88 1.77 6.85
CA ASP A 74 -5.15 2.57 7.82
C ASP A 74 -4.94 3.96 7.24
N GLN A 75 -5.47 4.96 7.90
CA GLN A 75 -5.37 6.36 7.49
C GLN A 75 -4.46 7.19 8.41
N ARG A 76 -3.79 6.54 9.35
CA ARG A 76 -2.87 7.21 10.27
C ARG A 76 -1.40 6.98 9.90
N THR A 77 -1.04 5.72 9.76
CA THR A 77 0.34 5.34 9.44
C THR A 77 0.84 5.96 8.14
N PRO A 78 0.01 6.05 7.08
CA PRO A 78 0.48 6.62 5.81
C PRO A 78 0.97 8.07 5.89
N GLU A 79 0.54 8.83 6.88
CA GLU A 79 0.93 10.24 6.98
C GLU A 79 2.44 10.43 6.92
N ARG A 80 3.18 9.63 7.67
CA ARG A 80 4.64 9.75 7.70
C ARG A 80 5.33 9.22 6.44
N PHE A 81 4.57 8.57 5.57
CA PHE A 81 5.09 8.03 4.32
C PHE A 81 4.58 8.79 3.09
N ALA A 82 3.90 9.92 3.29
CA ALA A 82 3.34 10.67 2.17
C ALA A 82 4.39 10.98 1.12
N GLY A 83 4.08 10.68 -0.14
CA GLY A 83 4.98 10.88 -1.27
C GLY A 83 6.10 9.86 -1.37
N LYS A 84 6.15 8.88 -0.49
CA LYS A 84 7.24 7.91 -0.46
C LYS A 84 6.82 6.57 -1.03
N ARG A 85 7.79 5.85 -1.56
CA ARG A 85 7.58 4.49 -2.03
C ARG A 85 7.61 3.54 -0.84
N VAL A 86 6.57 2.75 -0.71
CA VAL A 86 6.39 1.85 0.43
C VAL A 86 5.99 0.47 -0.02
N LYS A 87 6.15 -0.48 0.89
CA LYS A 87 5.61 -1.82 0.77
C LYS A 87 4.52 -1.97 1.81
N VAL A 88 3.32 -2.25 1.35
CA VAL A 88 2.17 -2.49 2.21
C VAL A 88 1.90 -3.98 2.26
N THR A 89 1.83 -4.54 3.45
CA THR A 89 1.43 -5.93 3.65
C THR A 89 -0.01 -5.94 4.13
N GLY A 90 -0.83 -6.75 3.50
CA GLY A 90 -2.24 -6.81 3.88
C GLY A 90 -3.07 -7.63 2.91
N THR A 91 -4.37 -7.51 3.04
CA THR A 91 -5.34 -8.27 2.25
C THR A 91 -6.15 -7.32 1.38
N LEU A 92 -6.22 -7.61 0.08
CA LEU A 92 -6.97 -6.78 -0.86
C LEU A 92 -8.42 -7.23 -0.93
N ASP A 93 -9.33 -6.28 -0.74
CA ASP A 93 -10.72 -6.44 -1.11
C ASP A 93 -10.86 -5.91 -2.55
N ALA A 94 -10.97 -6.82 -3.50
CA ALA A 94 -10.99 -6.45 -4.91
C ALA A 94 -12.24 -5.67 -5.30
N ARG A 95 -13.34 -5.86 -4.59
CA ARG A 95 -14.59 -5.17 -4.91
C ARG A 95 -14.49 -3.67 -4.68
N THR A 96 -13.82 -3.27 -3.62
CA THR A 96 -13.68 -1.87 -3.25
C THR A 96 -12.29 -1.32 -3.55
N LYS A 97 -11.38 -2.19 -3.99
CA LYS A 97 -9.97 -1.87 -4.17
C LYS A 97 -9.35 -1.31 -2.89
N THR A 98 -9.68 -1.94 -1.78
CA THR A 98 -9.18 -1.53 -0.47
C THR A 98 -8.22 -2.58 0.07
N ILE A 99 -7.04 -2.15 0.49
CA ILE A 99 -6.10 -3.02 1.19
C ILE A 99 -6.38 -2.87 2.69
N ARG A 100 -6.68 -3.99 3.32
CA ARG A 100 -6.70 -4.06 4.77
C ARG A 100 -5.26 -4.15 5.23
N VAL A 101 -4.75 -3.08 5.78
CA VAL A 101 -3.34 -2.92 6.06
C VAL A 101 -2.93 -3.64 7.34
N ASP A 102 -1.91 -4.48 7.25
CA ASP A 102 -1.26 -5.07 8.41
C ASP A 102 -0.01 -4.27 8.78
N SER A 103 0.76 -3.86 7.77
CA SER A 103 1.96 -3.05 8.01
C SER A 103 2.32 -2.24 6.77
N ILE A 104 3.01 -1.14 7.00
CA ILE A 104 3.58 -0.29 5.95
C ILE A 104 5.04 -0.04 6.30
N GLN A 105 5.91 -0.19 5.34
CA GLN A 105 7.33 0.11 5.53
C GLN A 105 7.92 0.66 4.24
N LEU A 106 9.00 1.41 4.37
CA LEU A 106 9.67 1.97 3.21
C LEU A 106 10.14 0.85 2.29
N ALA A 107 9.93 1.02 1.00
CA ALA A 107 10.46 0.12 -0.01
C ALA A 107 11.86 0.57 -0.39
N LYS A 108 12.71 -0.41 -0.61
CA LYS A 108 14.07 -0.12 -1.06
C LYS A 108 14.17 -0.10 -2.57
#